data_cccd88d9a0f2ab316c96279d61711a34
#
_entry.id   cccd88d9a0f2ab316c96279d61711a34
#
_cell.length_a   1.000
_cell.length_b   1.000
_cell.length_c   1.000
_cell.angle_alpha   90.00
_cell.angle_beta   90.00
_cell.angle_gamma   90.00
#
_symmetry.space_group_name_H-M   'P 1'
#
loop_
_entity.id
_entity.type
_entity.pdbx_description
1 polymer ?
#
loop_
_entity_poly.entity_id
_entity_poly.type
_entity_poly.pdbx_seq_one_letter_code
_entity_poly.pdbx_strand_id
1 'polypeptide(L)'
;MKVTKNANGLAIIDPSVFKDERGYFFESFNEKAFKEMVADVDFVQDNESKSSYGVVRGLHFQKPPYAQSKLVRVVKGAVVDFAVDIRRGSPTYGTWNAVYLSAENHKQFFIPRGFAHGFISLSDDTVFQYKCDNYYNKESEGALNFDSTFLNGPIPIGVWLLADSRIFSDKDRKNVLFDEWNDDTPFEYEGEDNTIDEQ
;
A
#
# COMPACT_ATOMS: atom_id res chain seq x y z
N MET A 1 10.60 -17.01 4.36
CA MET A 1 9.58 -15.98 4.16
C MET A 1 8.23 -16.53 4.60
N LYS A 2 7.45 -15.75 5.36
CA LYS A 2 6.05 -16.04 5.73
C LYS A 2 5.14 -15.01 5.07
N VAL A 3 4.02 -15.46 4.51
CA VAL A 3 3.03 -14.57 3.86
C VAL A 3 1.69 -14.71 4.57
N THR A 4 1.07 -13.57 4.86
CA THR A 4 -0.29 -13.51 5.40
C THR A 4 -1.13 -12.72 4.40
N LYS A 5 -2.10 -13.37 3.76
CA LYS A 5 -3.02 -12.76 2.78
C LYS A 5 -4.37 -12.49 3.40
N ASN A 6 -4.99 -11.38 2.99
CA ASN A 6 -6.39 -11.10 3.23
C ASN A 6 -7.24 -11.56 2.04
N ALA A 7 -8.53 -11.79 2.25
CA ALA A 7 -9.48 -12.16 1.20
C ALA A 7 -9.61 -11.13 0.06
N ASN A 8 -9.22 -9.88 0.30
CA ASN A 8 -9.25 -8.82 -0.71
C ASN A 8 -7.97 -8.70 -1.56
N GLY A 9 -7.00 -9.64 -1.39
CA GLY A 9 -5.76 -9.71 -2.17
C GLY A 9 -4.56 -8.97 -1.57
N LEU A 10 -4.74 -8.21 -0.48
CA LEU A 10 -3.62 -7.62 0.26
C LEU A 10 -2.76 -8.69 0.94
N ALA A 11 -1.44 -8.51 0.98
CA ALA A 11 -0.55 -9.46 1.63
C ALA A 11 0.55 -8.78 2.46
N ILE A 12 0.76 -9.26 3.67
CA ILE A 12 1.91 -8.91 4.51
C ILE A 12 2.96 -10.01 4.37
N ILE A 13 4.20 -9.59 4.09
CA ILE A 13 5.33 -10.48 3.89
C ILE A 13 6.34 -10.25 5.01
N ASP A 14 6.61 -11.30 5.78
CA ASP A 14 7.66 -11.34 6.79
C ASP A 14 8.88 -12.09 6.19
N PRO A 15 9.96 -11.39 5.83
CA PRO A 15 11.16 -12.04 5.27
C PRO A 15 11.91 -12.85 6.33
N SER A 16 12.68 -13.85 5.90
CA SER A 16 13.63 -14.54 6.78
C SER A 16 14.89 -13.70 6.92
N VAL A 17 15.12 -13.15 8.12
CA VAL A 17 16.26 -12.29 8.42
C VAL A 17 17.32 -13.07 9.18
N PHE A 18 18.54 -13.07 8.67
CA PHE A 18 19.72 -13.71 9.28
C PHE A 18 20.59 -12.65 9.94
N LYS A 19 20.90 -12.81 11.21
CA LYS A 19 21.67 -11.84 12.01
C LYS A 19 22.97 -12.47 12.52
N ASP A 20 24.07 -11.70 12.49
CA ASP A 20 25.35 -12.02 13.11
C ASP A 20 26.01 -10.73 13.67
N GLU A 21 27.28 -10.81 14.12
CA GLU A 21 28.02 -9.67 14.68
C GLU A 21 28.27 -8.52 13.69
N ARG A 22 28.10 -8.75 12.39
CA ARG A 22 28.26 -7.72 11.33
C ARG A 22 26.95 -6.97 11.04
N GLY A 23 25.79 -7.47 11.54
CA GLY A 23 24.47 -6.92 11.29
C GLY A 23 23.47 -7.96 10.81
N TYR A 24 22.82 -7.72 9.69
CA TYR A 24 21.82 -8.65 9.15
C TYR A 24 21.91 -8.81 7.63
N PHE A 25 21.39 -9.93 7.16
CA PHE A 25 21.16 -10.20 5.74
C PHE A 25 19.76 -10.79 5.56
N PHE A 26 19.06 -10.36 4.52
CA PHE A 26 17.85 -11.02 4.05
C PHE A 26 17.65 -10.79 2.55
N GLU A 27 16.97 -11.71 1.91
CA GLU A 27 16.51 -11.55 0.54
C GLU A 27 15.26 -10.67 0.55
N SER A 28 15.43 -9.42 0.10
CA SER A 28 14.34 -8.44 0.14
C SER A 28 13.31 -8.62 -0.98
N PHE A 29 13.68 -9.29 -2.07
CA PHE A 29 12.77 -9.67 -3.16
C PHE A 29 13.33 -10.88 -3.91
N ASN A 30 12.46 -11.81 -4.23
CA ASN A 30 12.73 -12.94 -5.11
C ASN A 30 11.48 -13.16 -5.96
N GLU A 31 11.60 -12.91 -7.27
CA GLU A 31 10.48 -12.95 -8.20
C GLU A 31 9.77 -14.30 -8.19
N LYS A 32 10.53 -15.40 -8.27
CA LYS A 32 9.96 -16.75 -8.26
C LYS A 32 9.14 -17.01 -7.00
N ALA A 33 9.72 -16.77 -5.84
CA ALA A 33 9.04 -16.98 -4.56
C ALA A 33 7.83 -16.04 -4.39
N PHE A 34 7.92 -14.81 -4.89
CA PHE A 34 6.82 -13.85 -4.87
C PHE A 34 5.65 -14.34 -5.73
N LYS A 35 5.91 -14.77 -6.96
CA LYS A 35 4.88 -15.30 -7.88
C LYS A 35 4.21 -16.56 -7.30
N GLU A 36 4.97 -17.44 -6.71
CA GLU A 36 4.44 -18.66 -6.10
C GLU A 36 3.59 -18.40 -4.83
N MET A 37 3.97 -17.42 -4.01
CA MET A 37 3.39 -17.24 -2.67
C MET A 37 2.46 -16.03 -2.53
N VAL A 38 2.63 -14.99 -3.35
CA VAL A 38 1.90 -13.72 -3.21
C VAL A 38 0.99 -13.47 -4.40
N ALA A 39 1.54 -13.15 -5.57
CA ALA A 39 0.78 -12.83 -6.77
C ALA A 39 1.65 -12.97 -8.02
N ASP A 40 1.06 -13.41 -9.13
CA ASP A 40 1.75 -13.48 -10.42
C ASP A 40 1.80 -12.10 -11.09
N VAL A 41 2.78 -11.30 -10.69
CA VAL A 41 3.03 -9.95 -11.23
C VAL A 41 4.51 -9.75 -11.52
N ASP A 42 4.81 -8.96 -12.56
CA ASP A 42 6.16 -8.56 -12.96
C ASP A 42 6.41 -7.12 -12.51
N PHE A 43 7.36 -6.92 -11.60
CA PHE A 43 7.74 -5.56 -11.19
C PHE A 43 8.73 -4.94 -12.18
N VAL A 44 8.39 -3.76 -12.68
CA VAL A 44 9.12 -3.07 -13.75
C VAL A 44 9.69 -1.70 -13.34
N GLN A 45 9.33 -1.19 -12.16
CA GLN A 45 9.75 0.11 -11.67
C GLN A 45 9.99 0.08 -10.17
N ASP A 46 11.11 0.65 -9.72
CA ASP A 46 11.42 0.89 -8.31
C ASP A 46 11.40 2.39 -8.01
N ASN A 47 10.82 2.74 -6.86
CA ASN A 47 10.76 4.11 -6.37
C ASN A 47 11.28 4.21 -4.94
N GLU A 48 11.87 5.34 -4.61
CA GLU A 48 12.29 5.67 -3.26
C GLU A 48 11.85 7.09 -2.89
N SER A 49 11.44 7.27 -1.65
CA SER A 49 11.14 8.58 -1.08
C SER A 49 11.73 8.72 0.32
N LYS A 50 12.09 9.97 0.67
CA LYS A 50 12.48 10.37 2.04
C LYS A 50 11.42 11.29 2.62
N SER A 51 11.05 11.09 3.87
CA SER A 51 10.02 11.85 4.58
C SER A 51 10.43 12.14 6.02
N SER A 52 10.11 13.34 6.51
CA SER A 52 10.21 13.69 7.92
C SER A 52 9.03 13.13 8.71
N TYR A 53 9.12 13.18 10.04
CA TYR A 53 8.01 12.81 10.93
C TYR A 53 6.72 13.55 10.58
N GLY A 54 5.59 12.85 10.59
CA GLY A 54 4.27 13.40 10.32
C GLY A 54 3.94 13.61 8.83
N VAL A 55 4.89 13.42 7.91
CA VAL A 55 4.59 13.54 6.47
C VAL A 55 3.60 12.44 6.05
N VAL A 56 2.52 12.89 5.42
CA VAL A 56 1.52 12.03 4.77
C VAL A 56 1.73 12.09 3.26
N ARG A 57 1.76 10.91 2.62
CA ARG A 57 1.75 10.77 1.17
C ARG A 57 0.60 9.87 0.77
N GLY A 58 -0.29 10.37 -0.06
CA GLY A 58 -1.43 9.59 -0.54
C GLY A 58 -2.78 10.27 -0.32
N LEU A 59 -3.87 9.56 -0.57
CA LEU A 59 -3.94 8.19 -1.10
C LEU A 59 -3.84 8.22 -2.63
N HIS A 60 -2.87 7.52 -3.20
CA HIS A 60 -2.57 7.58 -4.63
C HIS A 60 -2.83 6.24 -5.34
N PHE A 61 -3.28 6.33 -6.58
CA PHE A 61 -3.42 5.19 -7.50
C PHE A 61 -3.18 5.65 -8.94
N GLN A 62 -3.10 4.71 -9.88
CA GLN A 62 -3.19 5.00 -11.31
C GLN A 62 -4.38 4.27 -11.92
N LYS A 63 -5.09 4.96 -12.82
CA LYS A 63 -6.23 4.41 -13.58
C LYS A 63 -5.72 3.45 -14.68
N PRO A 64 -6.51 2.45 -15.09
CA PRO A 64 -6.21 1.66 -16.29
C PRO A 64 -5.98 2.56 -17.53
N PRO A 65 -5.11 2.19 -18.47
CA PRO A 65 -4.35 0.93 -18.53
C PRO A 65 -3.07 0.92 -17.67
N TYR A 66 -2.74 2.01 -16.98
CA TYR A 66 -1.52 2.16 -16.18
C TYR A 66 -1.69 1.84 -14.69
N ALA A 67 -2.77 1.15 -14.34
CA ALA A 67 -2.99 0.69 -12.96
C ALA A 67 -1.77 -0.08 -12.42
N GLN A 68 -1.43 0.13 -11.15
CA GLN A 68 -0.23 -0.42 -10.52
C GLN A 68 -0.57 -1.24 -9.29
N SER A 69 -0.03 -2.46 -9.20
CA SER A 69 0.22 -3.13 -7.93
C SER A 69 1.53 -2.62 -7.33
N LYS A 70 1.63 -2.64 -6.02
CA LYS A 70 2.80 -2.13 -5.30
C LYS A 70 3.29 -3.14 -4.27
N LEU A 71 4.61 -3.29 -4.17
CA LEU A 71 5.27 -3.98 -3.05
C LEU A 71 6.10 -2.97 -2.30
N VAL A 72 5.70 -2.63 -1.08
CA VAL A 72 6.27 -1.53 -0.31
C VAL A 72 7.04 -2.01 0.91
N ARG A 73 8.07 -1.27 1.31
CA ARG A 73 8.85 -1.51 2.54
C ARG A 73 9.50 -0.24 3.08
N VAL A 74 9.89 -0.25 4.34
CA VAL A 74 10.71 0.79 4.98
C VAL A 74 12.16 0.35 5.06
N VAL A 75 13.08 1.20 4.58
CA VAL A 75 14.53 0.95 4.63
C VAL A 75 15.16 1.63 5.84
N LYS A 76 14.64 2.81 6.23
CA LYS A 76 15.02 3.55 7.43
C LYS A 76 13.78 4.16 8.07
N GLY A 77 13.66 4.10 9.39
CA GLY A 77 12.54 4.65 10.13
C GLY A 77 11.32 3.75 10.16
N ALA A 78 10.12 4.35 10.23
CA ALA A 78 8.86 3.64 10.34
C ALA A 78 7.70 4.42 9.74
N VAL A 79 6.67 3.69 9.29
CA VAL A 79 5.41 4.26 8.79
C VAL A 79 4.20 3.46 9.30
N VAL A 80 3.03 4.08 9.28
CA VAL A 80 1.77 3.34 9.10
C VAL A 80 1.40 3.48 7.63
N ASP A 81 1.28 2.36 6.97
CA ASP A 81 0.94 2.24 5.55
C ASP A 81 -0.54 1.88 5.39
N PHE A 82 -1.21 2.48 4.43
CA PHE A 82 -2.66 2.37 4.23
C PHE A 82 -2.99 1.93 2.82
N ALA A 83 -3.90 0.98 2.70
CA ALA A 83 -4.50 0.58 1.44
C ALA A 83 -6.03 0.62 1.55
N VAL A 84 -6.70 1.37 0.67
CA VAL A 84 -8.16 1.53 0.61
C VAL A 84 -8.68 0.82 -0.63
N ASP A 85 -9.63 -0.09 -0.47
CA ASP A 85 -10.26 -0.77 -1.60
C ASP A 85 -11.18 0.19 -2.36
N ILE A 86 -10.86 0.42 -3.63
CA ILE A 86 -11.62 1.32 -4.51
C ILE A 86 -12.25 0.57 -5.69
N ARG A 87 -12.36 -0.76 -5.63
CA ARG A 87 -12.99 -1.60 -6.67
C ARG A 87 -14.49 -1.64 -6.46
N ARG A 88 -15.25 -1.18 -7.46
CA ARG A 88 -16.72 -1.24 -7.45
C ARG A 88 -17.20 -2.69 -7.35
N GLY A 89 -18.19 -2.93 -6.50
CA GLY A 89 -18.73 -4.27 -6.26
C GLY A 89 -17.91 -5.12 -5.29
N SER A 90 -16.75 -4.65 -4.83
CA SER A 90 -16.00 -5.36 -3.80
C SER A 90 -16.74 -5.39 -2.45
N PRO A 91 -16.75 -6.53 -1.73
CA PRO A 91 -17.33 -6.59 -0.39
C PRO A 91 -16.57 -5.72 0.62
N THR A 92 -15.36 -5.29 0.28
CA THR A 92 -14.52 -4.40 1.09
C THR A 92 -14.39 -3.00 0.49
N TYR A 93 -15.24 -2.61 -0.48
CA TYR A 93 -15.23 -1.28 -1.07
C TYR A 93 -15.27 -0.17 -0.01
N GLY A 94 -14.39 0.81 -0.12
CA GLY A 94 -14.24 1.91 0.84
C GLY A 94 -13.63 1.53 2.20
N THR A 95 -13.38 0.26 2.45
CA THR A 95 -12.66 -0.13 3.66
C THR A 95 -11.15 0.00 3.45
N TRP A 96 -10.44 0.23 4.52
CA TRP A 96 -9.00 0.40 4.52
C TRP A 96 -8.31 -0.57 5.47
N ASN A 97 -7.07 -0.89 5.10
CA ASN A 97 -6.18 -1.72 5.91
C ASN A 97 -4.97 -0.87 6.27
N ALA A 98 -4.53 -0.96 7.52
CA ALA A 98 -3.35 -0.28 8.01
C ALA A 98 -2.30 -1.30 8.47
N VAL A 99 -1.05 -1.09 8.06
CA VAL A 99 0.07 -1.96 8.42
C VAL A 99 1.23 -1.12 8.95
N TYR A 100 1.74 -1.46 10.13
CA TYR A 100 2.98 -0.88 10.65
C TYR A 100 4.19 -1.52 9.97
N LEU A 101 4.96 -0.70 9.25
CA LEU A 101 6.19 -1.09 8.56
C LEU A 101 7.37 -0.31 9.14
N SER A 102 8.48 -0.97 9.41
CA SER A 102 9.70 -0.33 9.89
C SER A 102 10.96 -1.01 9.37
N ALA A 103 12.08 -0.29 9.43
CA ALA A 103 13.40 -0.85 9.15
C ALA A 103 13.74 -2.02 10.07
N GLU A 104 13.21 -2.03 11.32
CA GLU A 104 13.49 -3.08 12.29
C GLU A 104 12.67 -4.35 12.05
N ASN A 105 11.38 -4.22 11.64
CA ASN A 105 10.54 -5.39 11.43
C ASN A 105 10.72 -6.03 10.06
N HIS A 106 11.36 -5.31 9.11
CA HIS A 106 11.62 -5.73 7.74
C HIS A 106 10.38 -6.15 6.94
N LYS A 107 9.17 -5.95 7.49
CA LYS A 107 7.93 -6.34 6.81
C LYS A 107 7.76 -5.59 5.51
N GLN A 108 7.11 -6.27 4.57
CA GLN A 108 6.69 -5.68 3.31
C GLN A 108 5.18 -5.84 3.17
N PHE A 109 4.57 -4.93 2.41
CA PHE A 109 3.15 -4.95 2.16
C PHE A 109 2.89 -4.95 0.66
N PHE A 110 2.17 -5.95 0.18
CA PHE A 110 1.71 -6.03 -1.20
C PHE A 110 0.30 -5.49 -1.30
N ILE A 111 0.11 -4.60 -2.25
CA ILE A 111 -1.14 -3.88 -2.53
C ILE A 111 -1.45 -4.11 -4.00
N PRO A 112 -2.51 -4.89 -4.35
CA PRO A 112 -2.87 -5.14 -5.74
C PRO A 112 -3.47 -3.89 -6.41
N ARG A 113 -3.68 -3.96 -7.72
CA ARG A 113 -4.41 -2.94 -8.48
C ARG A 113 -5.82 -2.78 -7.92
N GLY A 114 -6.37 -1.57 -8.02
CA GLY A 114 -7.70 -1.27 -7.49
C GLY A 114 -7.71 -0.87 -6.01
N PHE A 115 -6.54 -0.52 -5.47
CA PHE A 115 -6.43 0.11 -4.16
C PHE A 115 -5.81 1.50 -4.27
N ALA A 116 -6.33 2.45 -3.50
CA ALA A 116 -5.67 3.71 -3.23
C ALA A 116 -4.70 3.51 -2.05
N HIS A 117 -3.46 3.98 -2.21
CA HIS A 117 -2.35 3.71 -1.31
C HIS A 117 -1.72 4.98 -0.76
N GLY A 118 -1.34 4.94 0.49
CA GLY A 118 -0.59 6.03 1.14
C GLY A 118 0.01 5.61 2.46
N PHE A 119 0.79 6.51 3.05
CA PHE A 119 1.40 6.27 4.36
C PHE A 119 1.55 7.55 5.16
N ILE A 120 1.72 7.41 6.48
CA ILE A 120 2.17 8.45 7.39
C ILE A 120 3.52 8.06 7.99
N SER A 121 4.51 8.97 7.91
CA SER A 121 5.82 8.78 8.50
C SER A 121 5.80 8.95 10.01
N LEU A 122 6.36 7.97 10.74
CA LEU A 122 6.44 7.95 12.20
C LEU A 122 7.83 8.30 12.76
N SER A 123 8.77 8.64 11.88
CA SER A 123 10.12 9.02 12.28
C SER A 123 10.71 10.04 11.31
N ASP A 124 11.70 10.80 11.79
CA ASP A 124 12.51 11.64 10.92
C ASP A 124 13.39 10.77 10.00
N ASP A 125 13.67 11.29 8.79
CA ASP A 125 14.50 10.61 7.81
C ASP A 125 13.97 9.22 7.40
N THR A 126 12.65 8.99 7.41
CA THR A 126 12.06 7.75 6.93
C THR A 126 12.33 7.56 5.44
N VAL A 127 13.01 6.47 5.09
CA VAL A 127 13.24 6.06 3.70
C VAL A 127 12.30 4.92 3.35
N PHE A 128 11.43 5.18 2.39
CA PHE A 128 10.38 4.28 1.93
C PHE A 128 10.63 3.88 0.48
N GLN A 129 10.67 2.58 0.21
CA GLN A 129 10.86 2.00 -1.12
C GLN A 129 9.66 1.21 -1.54
N TYR A 130 9.35 1.22 -2.85
CA TYR A 130 8.30 0.38 -3.41
C TYR A 130 8.55 0.02 -4.87
N LYS A 131 8.18 -1.22 -5.21
CA LYS A 131 8.14 -1.74 -6.58
C LYS A 131 6.75 -1.55 -7.15
N CYS A 132 6.67 -1.28 -8.46
CA CYS A 132 5.42 -1.22 -9.23
C CYS A 132 5.47 -2.19 -10.40
N ASP A 133 4.32 -2.81 -10.70
CA ASP A 133 4.14 -3.75 -11.82
C ASP A 133 3.76 -3.06 -13.14
N ASN A 134 3.74 -1.72 -13.15
CA ASN A 134 3.51 -0.94 -14.36
C ASN A 134 4.25 0.41 -14.26
N TYR A 135 4.42 1.08 -15.41
CA TYR A 135 5.12 2.35 -15.48
C TYR A 135 4.24 3.52 -15.01
N TYR A 136 4.91 4.56 -14.50
CA TYR A 136 4.25 5.80 -14.14
C TYR A 136 3.68 6.50 -15.37
N ASN A 137 2.44 6.94 -15.27
CA ASN A 137 1.76 7.78 -16.26
C ASN A 137 1.00 8.91 -15.57
N LYS A 138 1.39 10.16 -15.87
CA LYS A 138 0.83 11.34 -15.21
C LYS A 138 -0.66 11.52 -15.47
N GLU A 139 -1.14 11.19 -16.67
CA GLU A 139 -2.55 11.36 -17.06
C GLU A 139 -3.46 10.32 -16.41
N SER A 140 -2.87 9.20 -15.97
CA SER A 140 -3.57 8.13 -15.26
C SER A 140 -3.56 8.30 -13.74
N GLU A 141 -2.85 9.31 -13.20
CA GLU A 141 -2.87 9.56 -11.77
C GLU A 141 -4.28 9.81 -11.25
N GLY A 142 -4.59 9.18 -10.12
CA GLY A 142 -5.75 9.45 -9.29
C GLY A 142 -5.33 9.53 -7.83
N ALA A 143 -6.08 10.28 -7.05
CA ALA A 143 -5.83 10.40 -5.63
C ALA A 143 -7.10 10.70 -4.86
N LEU A 144 -7.18 10.18 -3.63
CA LEU A 144 -8.23 10.45 -2.67
C LEU A 144 -7.68 11.24 -1.49
N ASN A 145 -8.53 12.06 -0.89
CA ASN A 145 -8.17 12.79 0.31
C ASN A 145 -7.97 11.82 1.48
N PHE A 146 -6.83 11.93 2.16
CA PHE A 146 -6.48 11.07 3.29
C PHE A 146 -7.45 11.22 4.47
N ASP A 147 -7.98 12.42 4.68
CA ASP A 147 -8.93 12.74 5.75
C ASP A 147 -10.39 12.45 5.38
N SER A 148 -10.63 11.75 4.28
CA SER A 148 -11.98 11.37 3.88
C SER A 148 -12.68 10.59 4.99
N THR A 149 -13.82 11.10 5.44
CA THR A 149 -14.61 10.55 6.56
C THR A 149 -15.22 9.20 6.25
N PHE A 150 -15.18 8.79 4.97
CA PHE A 150 -15.74 7.53 4.50
C PHE A 150 -14.86 6.32 4.84
N LEU A 151 -13.65 6.51 5.29
CA LEU A 151 -12.74 5.42 5.62
C LEU A 151 -13.25 4.64 6.84
N ASN A 152 -14.11 3.65 6.59
CA ASN A 152 -14.62 2.73 7.59
C ASN A 152 -13.53 1.73 8.00
N GLY A 153 -12.99 1.89 9.18
CA GLY A 153 -12.00 0.97 9.74
C GLY A 153 -11.32 1.56 10.99
N PRO A 154 -10.76 0.72 11.86
CA PRO A 154 -10.11 1.19 13.06
C PRO A 154 -8.79 1.89 12.71
N ILE A 155 -8.80 3.22 12.68
CA ILE A 155 -7.55 3.99 12.58
C ILE A 155 -6.67 3.63 13.80
N PRO A 156 -5.43 3.17 13.59
CA PRO A 156 -4.54 2.90 14.69
C PRO A 156 -4.45 4.14 15.60
N ILE A 157 -4.62 3.94 16.90
CA ILE A 157 -4.68 5.05 17.88
C ILE A 157 -3.50 6.01 17.75
N GLY A 158 -2.30 5.50 17.36
CA GLY A 158 -1.12 6.32 17.12
C GLY A 158 -1.27 7.31 15.94
N VAL A 159 -2.13 7.03 14.97
CA VAL A 159 -2.38 7.94 13.82
C VAL A 159 -3.29 9.08 14.23
N TRP A 160 -4.27 8.85 15.10
CA TRP A 160 -5.09 9.90 15.69
C TRP A 160 -4.24 10.89 16.52
N LEU A 161 -3.27 10.38 17.29
CA LEU A 161 -2.38 11.23 18.09
C LEU A 161 -1.47 12.13 17.23
N LEU A 162 -1.34 11.84 15.93
CA LEU A 162 -0.58 12.64 14.97
C LEU A 162 -1.45 13.66 14.22
N ALA A 163 -2.75 13.77 14.54
CA ALA A 163 -3.70 14.60 13.79
C ALA A 163 -3.20 16.04 13.57
N ASP A 164 -2.62 16.66 14.60
CA ASP A 164 -2.16 18.06 14.56
C ASP A 164 -0.76 18.24 13.95
N SER A 165 0.01 17.15 13.76
CA SER A 165 1.38 17.16 13.24
C SER A 165 1.51 16.64 11.80
N ARG A 166 0.38 16.34 11.14
CA ARG A 166 0.39 15.85 9.76
C ARG A 166 0.82 16.91 8.75
N ILE A 167 1.76 16.54 7.90
CA ILE A 167 2.32 17.38 6.85
C ILE A 167 1.92 16.82 5.49
N PHE A 168 1.14 17.56 4.74
CA PHE A 168 0.70 17.21 3.39
C PHE A 168 1.37 18.11 2.36
N SER A 169 1.60 17.60 1.16
CA SER A 169 1.85 18.44 0.01
C SER A 169 0.60 19.22 -0.38
N ASP A 170 0.76 20.35 -1.09
CA ASP A 170 -0.37 21.12 -1.63
C ASP A 170 -1.26 20.28 -2.57
N LYS A 171 -0.66 19.29 -3.26
CA LYS A 171 -1.37 18.36 -4.12
C LYS A 171 -2.25 17.44 -3.29
N ASP A 172 -1.71 16.81 -2.24
CA ASP A 172 -2.44 15.84 -1.42
C ASP A 172 -3.59 16.49 -0.62
N ARG A 173 -3.44 17.75 -0.22
CA ARG A 173 -4.52 18.53 0.42
C ARG A 173 -5.74 18.77 -0.48
N LYS A 174 -5.54 18.81 -1.79
CA LYS A 174 -6.57 19.11 -2.79
C LYS A 174 -7.19 17.87 -3.41
N ASN A 175 -6.81 16.69 -2.94
CA ASN A 175 -7.37 15.44 -3.43
C ASN A 175 -8.87 15.36 -3.14
N VAL A 176 -9.60 14.70 -4.04
CA VAL A 176 -11.06 14.56 -3.98
C VAL A 176 -11.45 13.73 -2.75
N LEU A 177 -12.51 14.12 -2.06
CA LEU A 177 -13.09 13.31 -0.97
C LEU A 177 -13.67 12.02 -1.54
N PHE A 178 -13.61 10.94 -0.77
CA PHE A 178 -14.11 9.64 -1.22
C PHE A 178 -15.60 9.69 -1.59
N ASP A 179 -16.42 10.38 -0.82
CA ASP A 179 -17.86 10.53 -1.07
C ASP A 179 -18.16 11.29 -2.39
N GLU A 180 -17.30 12.25 -2.75
CA GLU A 180 -17.43 13.01 -3.99
C GLU A 180 -16.93 12.20 -5.21
N TRP A 181 -16.09 11.19 -4.96
CA TRP A 181 -15.48 10.36 -6.01
C TRP A 181 -16.26 9.07 -6.31
N ASN A 182 -17.26 8.75 -5.52
CA ASN A 182 -17.92 7.45 -5.38
C ASN A 182 -18.40 6.80 -6.70
N ASP A 183 -18.76 7.58 -7.72
CA ASP A 183 -19.25 7.04 -9.01
C ASP A 183 -18.17 6.92 -10.09
N ASP A 184 -16.94 7.36 -9.82
CA ASP A 184 -15.90 7.56 -10.84
C ASP A 184 -14.77 6.51 -10.76
N THR A 185 -14.97 5.42 -9.99
CA THR A 185 -13.94 4.37 -9.90
C THR A 185 -13.79 3.62 -11.22
N PRO A 186 -12.58 3.57 -11.78
CA PRO A 186 -12.32 2.82 -13.01
C PRO A 186 -12.01 1.33 -12.74
N PHE A 187 -12.19 0.85 -11.51
CA PHE A 187 -11.90 -0.51 -11.09
C PHE A 187 -13.18 -1.26 -10.77
N GLU A 188 -13.35 -2.42 -11.39
CA GLU A 188 -14.40 -3.38 -11.06
C GLU A 188 -13.80 -4.52 -10.22
N TYR A 189 -14.57 -5.06 -9.30
CA TYR A 189 -14.20 -6.25 -8.54
C TYR A 189 -14.63 -7.47 -9.35
N GLU A 190 -13.65 -8.16 -9.87
CA GLU A 190 -13.84 -9.46 -10.54
C GLU A 190 -13.86 -10.57 -9.49
N GLY A 191 -14.81 -10.79 -8.69
CA GLY A 191 -14.87 -11.76 -7.61
C GLY A 191 -13.83 -12.91 -7.70
N GLU A 192 -13.47 -13.54 -6.60
CA GLU A 192 -12.68 -14.79 -6.69
C GLU A 192 -13.50 -15.80 -7.51
N ASP A 193 -12.91 -16.30 -8.58
CA ASP A 193 -13.50 -17.37 -9.40
C ASP A 193 -13.51 -18.66 -8.54
N ASN A 194 -14.52 -18.77 -7.66
CA ASN A 194 -14.77 -19.94 -6.84
C ASN A 194 -15.38 -21.06 -7.70
N THR A 195 -14.81 -21.34 -8.85
CA THR A 195 -15.03 -22.62 -9.51
C THR A 195 -14.18 -23.68 -8.82
N ILE A 196 -14.64 -24.09 -7.62
CA ILE A 196 -14.28 -25.42 -7.14
C ILE A 196 -15.08 -26.38 -8.02
N ASP A 197 -14.43 -26.91 -9.03
CA ASP A 197 -14.92 -28.12 -9.70
C ASP A 197 -15.05 -29.21 -8.62
N GLU A 198 -16.27 -29.44 -8.15
CA GLU A 198 -16.63 -30.65 -7.43
C GLU A 198 -16.45 -31.84 -8.39
N GLN A 199 -15.36 -32.53 -8.29
CA GLN A 199 -15.17 -33.88 -8.85
C GLN A 199 -14.99 -34.89 -7.73
#